data_73a8701ab89bb256a1d87b5835e54e20
#
_entry.id   73a8701ab89bb256a1d87b5835e54e20
#
_cell.length_a   1.000
_cell.length_b   1.000
_cell.length_c   1.000
_cell.angle_alpha   90.00
_cell.angle_beta   90.00
_cell.angle_gamma   90.00
#
_symmetry.space_group_name_H-M   'P 1'
#
loop_
_entity.id
_entity.type
_entity.pdbx_description
1 polymer ?
#
loop_
_entity_poly.entity_id
_entity_poly.type
_entity_poly.pdbx_seq_one_letter_code
_entity_poly.pdbx_strand_id
1 'polypeptide(L)'
;MPAGNGWQLYNVAREFKRQGVGSSTRAWRFSSVNASYEMAPTYPSMLVVPSNISDMTLIHAAKHRSKGRIPVLTYLHWANLATLSRSSQPMVGITQNRSIQDEKLVEAIFSSHERTHGLVSSSSEPVYGSTMTNLIVDARPTANAMANHARGAGSENMEFYKN
;
A
#
# COMPACT_ATOMS: atom_id res chain seq x y z
N MET A 1 10.06 35.91 4.21
CA MET A 1 10.28 34.49 4.42
C MET A 1 11.36 34.03 3.44
N PRO A 2 12.44 33.33 3.85
CA PRO A 2 13.37 32.79 2.89
C PRO A 2 12.61 31.87 1.95
N ALA A 3 12.82 32.01 0.65
CA ALA A 3 12.27 31.14 -0.37
C ALA A 3 12.85 29.72 -0.17
N GLY A 4 12.20 28.93 0.65
CA GLY A 4 12.58 27.55 0.87
C GLY A 4 12.41 26.78 -0.43
N ASN A 5 13.44 26.02 -0.80
CA ASN A 5 13.35 25.10 -1.92
C ASN A 5 12.14 24.18 -1.67
N GLY A 6 11.12 24.20 -2.55
CA GLY A 6 9.87 23.45 -2.38
C GLY A 6 10.08 21.96 -2.11
N TRP A 7 11.18 21.38 -2.57
CA TRP A 7 11.60 20.02 -2.30
C TRP A 7 11.96 19.73 -0.84
N GLN A 8 12.25 20.75 -0.04
CA GLN A 8 12.56 20.62 1.38
C GLN A 8 11.32 20.76 2.29
N LEU A 9 10.17 21.15 1.73
CA LEU A 9 8.93 21.34 2.49
C LEU A 9 8.28 20.02 2.88
N TYR A 10 8.40 18.99 2.04
CA TYR A 10 7.81 17.67 2.30
C TYR A 10 8.81 16.73 2.97
N ASN A 11 8.46 16.27 4.15
CA ASN A 11 9.20 15.25 4.88
C ASN A 11 8.28 14.06 5.15
N VAL A 12 8.58 12.93 4.50
CA VAL A 12 7.78 11.69 4.56
C VAL A 12 7.55 11.24 6.01
N ALA A 13 8.62 11.17 6.79
CA ALA A 13 8.53 10.69 8.18
C ALA A 13 7.66 11.62 9.04
N ARG A 14 7.80 12.94 8.88
CA ARG A 14 6.99 13.93 9.60
C ARG A 14 5.52 13.82 9.22
N GLU A 15 5.22 13.68 7.94
CA GLU A 15 3.86 13.60 7.43
C GLU A 15 3.15 12.33 7.92
N PHE A 16 3.76 11.17 7.81
CA PHE A 16 3.14 9.93 8.27
C PHE A 16 3.06 9.82 9.81
N LYS A 17 4.03 10.40 10.54
CA LYS A 17 3.90 10.54 12.00
C LYS A 17 2.72 11.42 12.38
N ARG A 18 2.48 12.52 11.65
CA ARG A 18 1.30 13.38 11.82
C ARG A 18 0.00 12.62 11.62
N GLN A 19 -0.03 11.67 10.68
CA GLN A 19 -1.18 10.79 10.43
C GLN A 19 -1.34 9.67 11.47
N GLY A 20 -0.37 9.46 12.35
CA GLY A 20 -0.43 8.48 13.44
C GLY A 20 0.41 7.21 13.25
N VAL A 21 1.20 7.14 12.18
CA VAL A 21 2.12 5.99 11.99
C VAL A 21 3.19 5.99 13.09
N GLY A 22 3.26 4.88 13.83
CA GLY A 22 4.18 4.69 14.96
C GLY A 22 3.69 5.26 16.30
N SER A 23 2.58 6.01 16.30
CA SER A 23 1.94 6.52 17.54
C SER A 23 0.54 5.94 17.73
N SER A 24 -0.39 6.21 16.82
CA SER A 24 -1.78 5.74 16.88
C SER A 24 -1.94 4.31 16.38
N THR A 25 -1.02 3.83 15.56
CA THR A 25 -1.01 2.45 15.07
C THR A 25 0.40 1.89 14.97
N ARG A 26 0.55 0.62 15.29
CA ARG A 26 1.76 -0.17 15.08
C ARG A 26 1.64 -1.12 13.87
N ALA A 27 0.52 -1.07 13.15
CA ALA A 27 0.29 -1.89 11.98
C ALA A 27 1.20 -1.51 10.79
N TRP A 28 1.74 -0.29 10.81
CA TRP A 28 2.56 0.29 9.76
C TRP A 28 3.95 0.68 10.25
N ARG A 29 4.95 0.53 9.40
CA ARG A 29 6.34 0.92 9.65
C ARG A 29 6.94 1.70 8.49
N PHE A 30 7.98 2.46 8.79
CA PHE A 30 8.85 3.03 7.75
C PHE A 30 9.83 1.98 7.25
N SER A 31 10.07 1.96 5.94
CA SER A 31 11.05 1.12 5.28
C SER A 31 11.94 1.94 4.37
N SER A 32 13.23 1.69 4.43
CA SER A 32 14.24 2.26 3.55
C SER A 32 14.59 1.34 2.37
N VAL A 33 13.79 0.32 2.10
CA VAL A 33 14.03 -0.67 1.03
C VAL A 33 14.25 -0.04 -0.36
N ASN A 34 13.71 1.16 -0.56
CA ASN A 34 13.88 1.91 -1.81
C ASN A 34 14.87 3.09 -1.70
N ALA A 35 15.78 3.09 -0.71
CA ALA A 35 16.69 4.20 -0.48
C ALA A 35 17.60 4.53 -1.69
N SER A 36 17.99 3.52 -2.46
CA SER A 36 18.76 3.65 -3.70
C SER A 36 17.91 3.90 -4.96
N TYR A 37 16.59 3.90 -4.85
CA TYR A 37 15.63 3.94 -5.96
C TYR A 37 15.71 2.75 -6.95
N GLU A 38 16.46 1.70 -6.62
CA GLU A 38 16.62 0.53 -7.50
C GLU A 38 15.35 -0.32 -7.57
N MET A 39 14.65 -0.52 -6.45
CA MET A 39 13.44 -1.34 -6.40
C MET A 39 12.29 -0.69 -7.18
N ALA A 40 12.04 0.59 -6.93
CA ALA A 40 10.95 1.36 -7.54
C ALA A 40 11.41 2.78 -7.86
N PRO A 41 12.00 3.02 -9.05
CA PRO A 41 12.65 4.31 -9.39
C PRO A 41 11.70 5.52 -9.35
N THR A 42 10.40 5.29 -9.41
CA THR A 42 9.37 6.34 -9.42
C THR A 42 8.63 6.50 -8.09
N TYR A 43 9.07 5.77 -7.05
CA TYR A 43 8.57 5.90 -5.68
C TYR A 43 9.54 6.69 -4.80
N PRO A 44 9.09 7.24 -3.66
CA PRO A 44 9.98 7.84 -2.67
C PRO A 44 11.05 6.86 -2.15
N SER A 45 12.17 7.37 -1.68
CA SER A 45 13.23 6.57 -1.06
C SER A 45 12.79 5.90 0.25
N MET A 46 11.87 6.51 0.98
CA MET A 46 11.26 5.98 2.20
C MET A 46 9.80 5.63 1.92
N LEU A 47 9.42 4.40 2.24
CA LEU A 47 8.07 3.87 2.07
C LEU A 47 7.41 3.59 3.42
N VAL A 48 6.08 3.62 3.47
CA VAL A 48 5.32 3.17 4.63
C VAL A 48 4.57 1.89 4.23
N VAL A 49 4.85 0.82 4.96
CA VAL A 49 4.44 -0.56 4.63
C VAL A 49 3.93 -1.28 5.88
N PRO A 50 3.18 -2.38 5.75
CA PRO A 50 2.74 -3.15 6.90
C PRO A 50 3.92 -3.65 7.75
N SER A 51 3.81 -3.55 9.08
CA SER A 51 4.90 -3.89 10.01
C SER A 51 5.30 -5.36 9.99
N ASN A 52 4.36 -6.25 9.64
CA ASN A 52 4.59 -7.70 9.58
C ASN A 52 5.20 -8.18 8.25
N ILE A 53 5.44 -7.29 7.30
CA ILE A 53 6.07 -7.61 6.02
C ILE A 53 7.54 -7.22 6.04
N SER A 54 8.41 -8.18 5.72
CA SER A 54 9.87 -7.94 5.65
C SER A 54 10.26 -7.20 4.38
N ASP A 55 11.40 -6.51 4.39
CA ASP A 55 11.94 -5.84 3.19
C ASP A 55 12.24 -6.83 2.07
N MET A 56 12.66 -8.05 2.39
CA MET A 56 12.83 -9.12 1.39
C MET A 56 11.53 -9.49 0.70
N THR A 57 10.42 -9.54 1.44
CA THR A 57 9.09 -9.78 0.86
C THR A 57 8.70 -8.64 -0.07
N LEU A 58 8.97 -7.38 0.30
CA LEU A 58 8.71 -6.22 -0.55
C LEU A 58 9.50 -6.27 -1.87
N ILE A 59 10.79 -6.61 -1.81
CA ILE A 59 11.64 -6.77 -3.00
C ILE A 59 11.09 -7.85 -3.95
N HIS A 60 10.63 -8.98 -3.41
CA HIS A 60 10.04 -10.03 -4.24
C HIS A 60 8.67 -9.62 -4.79
N ALA A 61 7.81 -8.97 -4.01
CA ALA A 61 6.53 -8.44 -4.47
C ALA A 61 6.73 -7.41 -5.59
N ALA A 62 7.77 -6.57 -5.50
CA ALA A 62 8.09 -5.56 -6.51
C ALA A 62 8.31 -6.14 -7.90
N LYS A 63 8.84 -7.37 -8.00
CA LYS A 63 9.01 -8.06 -9.29
C LYS A 63 7.69 -8.37 -10.00
N HIS A 64 6.60 -8.43 -9.25
CA HIS A 64 5.26 -8.69 -9.77
C HIS A 64 4.49 -7.40 -10.08
N ARG A 65 5.02 -6.22 -9.78
CA ARG A 65 4.38 -4.94 -10.03
C ARG A 65 5.11 -4.14 -11.11
N SER A 66 4.36 -3.53 -12.01
CA SER A 66 4.94 -2.69 -13.06
C SER A 66 5.83 -1.61 -12.45
N LYS A 67 7.10 -1.53 -12.90
CA LYS A 67 8.14 -0.62 -12.38
C LYS A 67 8.40 -0.77 -10.86
N GLY A 68 8.18 -1.96 -10.30
CA GLY A 68 8.39 -2.23 -8.89
C GLY A 68 7.44 -1.51 -7.92
N ARG A 69 6.39 -0.89 -8.42
CA ARG A 69 5.48 -0.06 -7.63
C ARG A 69 4.49 -0.91 -6.83
N ILE A 70 4.97 -1.49 -5.74
CA ILE A 70 4.18 -2.27 -4.78
C ILE A 70 3.09 -1.43 -4.11
N PRO A 71 2.05 -2.05 -3.53
CA PRO A 71 1.11 -1.37 -2.65
C PRO A 71 1.83 -0.78 -1.43
N VAL A 72 1.73 0.54 -1.27
CA VAL A 72 2.28 1.29 -0.13
C VAL A 72 1.22 2.23 0.44
N LEU A 73 1.31 2.52 1.73
CA LEU A 73 0.41 3.47 2.39
C LEU A 73 0.62 4.87 1.80
N THR A 74 -0.48 5.51 1.42
CA THR A 74 -0.48 6.91 0.99
C THR A 74 -1.25 7.81 1.95
N TYR A 75 -2.23 7.27 2.65
CA TYR A 75 -3.00 8.00 3.63
C TYR A 75 -3.53 7.07 4.73
N LEU A 76 -3.46 7.54 5.97
CA LEU A 76 -4.04 6.92 7.15
C LEU A 76 -5.05 7.90 7.77
N HIS A 77 -6.31 7.49 7.84
CA HIS A 77 -7.37 8.33 8.40
C HIS A 77 -7.27 8.37 9.93
N TRP A 78 -7.16 9.58 10.49
CA TRP A 78 -6.85 9.79 11.91
C TRP A 78 -7.92 9.25 12.87
N ALA A 79 -9.20 9.25 12.49
CA ALA A 79 -10.29 8.91 13.40
C ALA A 79 -10.57 7.41 13.48
N ASN A 80 -10.53 6.69 12.34
CA ASN A 80 -10.88 5.28 12.26
C ASN A 80 -9.74 4.39 11.75
N LEU A 81 -8.58 4.99 11.46
CA LEU A 81 -7.38 4.32 10.95
C LEU A 81 -7.59 3.56 9.63
N ALA A 82 -8.65 3.89 8.90
CA ALA A 82 -8.82 3.41 7.53
C ALA A 82 -7.67 3.90 6.64
N THR A 83 -7.30 3.09 5.67
CA THR A 83 -6.10 3.33 4.87
C THR A 83 -6.39 3.47 3.40
N LEU A 84 -5.62 4.32 2.72
CA LEU A 84 -5.49 4.30 1.28
C LEU A 84 -4.08 3.85 0.92
N SER A 85 -3.99 2.83 0.11
CA SER A 85 -2.73 2.37 -0.48
C SER A 85 -2.77 2.54 -1.99
N ARG A 86 -1.60 2.79 -2.59
CA ARG A 86 -1.47 2.94 -4.03
C ARG A 86 -0.44 1.97 -4.57
N SER A 87 -0.71 1.40 -5.75
CA SER A 87 0.22 0.52 -6.46
C SER A 87 0.12 0.73 -7.98
N SER A 88 1.00 0.08 -8.70
CA SER A 88 0.80 -0.17 -10.13
C SER A 88 0.08 -1.50 -10.35
N GLN A 89 -0.27 -1.76 -11.60
CA GLN A 89 -0.85 -3.02 -12.04
C GLN A 89 0.08 -4.22 -11.78
N PRO A 90 -0.47 -5.39 -11.45
CA PRO A 90 0.29 -6.62 -11.34
C PRO A 90 0.70 -7.13 -12.74
N MET A 91 1.80 -7.87 -12.80
CA MET A 91 2.34 -8.49 -14.01
C MET A 91 1.80 -9.92 -14.16
N VAL A 92 0.50 -10.05 -14.24
CA VAL A 92 -0.20 -11.34 -14.33
C VAL A 92 0.00 -11.98 -15.70
N GLY A 93 -0.11 -11.20 -16.76
CA GLY A 93 -0.01 -11.67 -18.13
C GLY A 93 -1.10 -12.66 -18.53
N ILE A 94 -1.01 -13.15 -19.75
CA ILE A 94 -1.94 -14.16 -20.29
C ILE A 94 -1.82 -15.50 -19.54
N THR A 95 -0.64 -15.78 -19.00
CA THR A 95 -0.34 -17.01 -18.25
C THR A 95 -0.83 -17.01 -16.80
N GLN A 96 -1.51 -15.94 -16.38
CA GLN A 96 -2.06 -15.79 -15.02
C GLN A 96 -0.99 -15.97 -13.92
N ASN A 97 0.18 -15.36 -14.12
CA ASN A 97 1.28 -15.43 -13.14
C ASN A 97 0.84 -14.89 -11.77
N ARG A 98 1.25 -15.58 -10.72
CA ARG A 98 0.99 -15.24 -9.32
C ARG A 98 2.26 -14.82 -8.59
N SER A 99 2.09 -14.05 -7.54
CA SER A 99 3.15 -13.75 -6.58
C SER A 99 2.61 -13.87 -5.16
N ILE A 100 3.01 -14.93 -4.47
CA ILE A 100 2.64 -15.15 -3.07
C ILE A 100 3.09 -13.98 -2.19
N GLN A 101 4.21 -13.34 -2.52
CA GLN A 101 4.73 -12.19 -1.76
C GLN A 101 3.85 -10.94 -1.96
N ASP A 102 3.33 -10.73 -3.16
CA ASP A 102 2.40 -9.63 -3.44
C ASP A 102 1.05 -9.87 -2.78
N GLU A 103 0.53 -11.11 -2.86
CA GLU A 103 -0.70 -11.52 -2.19
C GLU A 103 -0.61 -11.32 -0.67
N LYS A 104 0.49 -11.77 -0.03
CA LYS A 104 0.75 -11.53 1.40
C LYS A 104 0.84 -10.06 1.77
N LEU A 105 1.41 -9.23 0.88
CA LEU A 105 1.48 -7.79 1.12
C LEU A 105 0.08 -7.17 1.11
N VAL A 106 -0.77 -7.52 0.14
CA VAL A 106 -2.15 -7.03 0.08
C VAL A 106 -2.98 -7.52 1.26
N GLU A 107 -2.86 -8.80 1.62
CA GLU A 107 -3.50 -9.38 2.82
C GLU A 107 -3.09 -8.61 4.10
N ALA A 108 -1.80 -8.31 4.24
CA ALA A 108 -1.30 -7.55 5.39
C ALA A 108 -1.83 -6.11 5.43
N ILE A 109 -2.06 -5.49 4.27
CA ILE A 109 -2.71 -4.17 4.16
C ILE A 109 -4.15 -4.27 4.62
N PHE A 110 -4.90 -5.25 4.16
CA PHE A 110 -6.29 -5.46 4.52
C PHE A 110 -6.45 -5.75 6.02
N SER A 111 -5.60 -6.63 6.58
CA SER A 111 -5.60 -6.95 8.01
C SER A 111 -5.03 -5.83 8.90
N SER A 112 -4.50 -4.75 8.34
CA SER A 112 -3.94 -3.64 9.14
C SER A 112 -4.99 -2.92 9.98
N HIS A 113 -6.23 -2.90 9.52
CA HIS A 113 -7.36 -2.31 10.22
C HIS A 113 -7.81 -3.16 11.42
N GLU A 114 -7.84 -4.48 11.29
CA GLU A 114 -8.23 -5.41 12.37
C GLU A 114 -7.29 -5.33 13.56
N ARG A 115 -5.98 -5.21 13.33
CA ARG A 115 -4.96 -5.10 14.38
C ARG A 115 -5.09 -3.84 15.20
N THR A 116 -5.70 -2.82 14.65
CA THR A 116 -5.89 -1.54 15.32
C THR A 116 -7.13 -1.55 16.20
N HIS A 117 -8.19 -2.23 15.80
CA HIS A 117 -9.39 -2.38 16.61
C HIS A 117 -9.15 -3.13 17.93
N GLY A 118 -8.19 -4.06 17.98
CA GLY A 118 -7.79 -4.74 19.22
C GLY A 118 -7.13 -3.83 20.25
N LEU A 119 -6.66 -2.65 19.87
CA LEU A 119 -6.00 -1.68 20.77
C LEU A 119 -6.92 -0.51 21.16
N VAL A 120 -8.02 -0.30 20.49
CA VAL A 120 -8.94 0.85 20.69
C VAL A 120 -10.30 0.40 21.27
N SER A 121 -10.41 -0.85 21.77
CA SER A 121 -11.67 -1.39 22.24
C SER A 121 -12.04 -0.89 23.64
N SER A 122 -12.37 0.38 23.81
CA SER A 122 -13.11 0.76 25.04
C SER A 122 -14.10 1.93 24.93
N SER A 123 -14.29 2.61 23.81
CA SER A 123 -15.26 3.72 23.81
C SER A 123 -15.71 4.27 22.45
N SER A 124 -15.48 3.64 21.33
CA SER A 124 -16.03 4.16 20.08
C SER A 124 -17.26 3.37 19.67
N GLU A 125 -18.42 4.03 19.70
CA GLU A 125 -19.59 3.54 18.99
C GLU A 125 -19.21 3.25 17.52
N PRO A 126 -19.74 2.17 16.90
CA PRO A 126 -19.47 1.87 15.51
C PRO A 126 -19.88 3.08 14.67
N VAL A 127 -18.93 3.64 13.92
CA VAL A 127 -19.24 4.74 12.99
C VAL A 127 -20.29 4.23 12.02
N TYR A 128 -21.46 4.87 12.04
CA TYR A 128 -22.60 4.50 11.20
C TYR A 128 -22.16 4.44 9.73
N GLY A 129 -22.36 3.28 9.08
CA GLY A 129 -21.96 3.06 7.69
C GLY A 129 -20.54 2.53 7.49
N SER A 130 -19.75 2.26 8.54
CA SER A 130 -18.47 1.57 8.38
C SER A 130 -18.73 0.11 8.03
N THR A 131 -18.48 -0.26 6.78
CA THR A 131 -18.42 -1.65 6.37
C THR A 131 -16.98 -2.15 6.53
N MET A 132 -16.80 -3.37 7.04
CA MET A 132 -15.49 -4.03 7.14
C MET A 132 -15.02 -4.53 5.76
N THR A 133 -15.42 -3.86 4.68
CA THR A 133 -15.13 -4.29 3.32
C THR A 133 -13.87 -3.61 2.80
N ASN A 134 -12.89 -4.41 2.43
CA ASN A 134 -11.71 -3.94 1.72
C ASN A 134 -11.99 -3.86 0.22
N LEU A 135 -11.44 -2.85 -0.44
CA LEU A 135 -11.67 -2.60 -1.86
C LEU A 135 -10.34 -2.49 -2.62
N ILE A 136 -10.29 -3.15 -3.77
CA ILE A 136 -9.28 -2.87 -4.80
C ILE A 136 -9.98 -2.09 -5.91
N VAL A 137 -9.48 -0.90 -6.21
CA VAL A 137 -10.05 -0.02 -7.24
C VAL A 137 -9.06 0.12 -8.39
N ASP A 138 -9.44 -0.41 -9.55
CA ASP A 138 -8.69 -0.17 -10.78
C ASP A 138 -9.15 1.17 -11.40
N ALA A 139 -8.29 2.18 -11.30
CA ALA A 139 -8.55 3.52 -11.79
C ALA A 139 -8.23 3.70 -13.30
N ARG A 140 -7.85 2.64 -13.99
CA ARG A 140 -7.55 2.71 -15.45
C ARG A 140 -8.85 2.65 -16.25
N PRO A 141 -8.92 3.33 -17.41
CA PRO A 141 -9.95 3.04 -18.40
C PRO A 141 -9.91 1.57 -18.83
N THR A 142 -11.07 0.95 -18.99
CA THR A 142 -11.20 -0.48 -19.33
C THR A 142 -10.38 -0.87 -20.57
N ALA A 143 -10.39 -0.04 -21.61
CA ALA A 143 -9.60 -0.29 -22.82
C ALA A 143 -8.08 -0.35 -22.53
N ASN A 144 -7.58 0.50 -21.63
CA ASN A 144 -6.17 0.50 -21.23
C ASN A 144 -5.83 -0.73 -20.36
N ALA A 145 -6.74 -1.16 -19.51
CA ALA A 145 -6.56 -2.38 -18.71
C ALA A 145 -6.45 -3.61 -19.63
N MET A 146 -7.33 -3.73 -20.61
CA MET A 146 -7.31 -4.81 -21.62
C MET A 146 -6.04 -4.80 -22.49
N ALA A 147 -5.64 -3.64 -22.99
CA ALA A 147 -4.42 -3.49 -23.77
C ALA A 147 -3.16 -3.85 -22.97
N ASN A 148 -3.13 -3.51 -21.70
CA ASN A 148 -2.02 -3.85 -20.80
C ASN A 148 -1.99 -5.34 -20.47
N HIS A 149 -3.13 -6.00 -20.37
CA HIS A 149 -3.21 -7.45 -20.18
C HIS A 149 -2.49 -8.21 -21.30
N ALA A 150 -2.72 -7.81 -22.54
CA ALA A 150 -2.03 -8.38 -23.72
C ALA A 150 -0.50 -8.15 -23.69
N ARG A 151 -0.02 -7.14 -22.95
CA ARG A 151 1.41 -6.81 -22.78
C ARG A 151 2.05 -7.44 -21.53
N GLY A 152 1.41 -8.42 -20.91
CA GLY A 152 1.93 -9.12 -19.74
C GLY A 152 1.58 -8.50 -18.39
N ALA A 153 0.77 -7.45 -18.37
CA ALA A 153 0.20 -6.89 -17.15
C ALA A 153 -1.21 -7.46 -16.89
N GLY A 154 -1.94 -6.94 -15.92
CA GLY A 154 -3.29 -7.41 -15.64
C GLY A 154 -3.96 -6.66 -14.51
N SER A 155 -4.93 -7.30 -13.91
CA SER A 155 -5.62 -6.87 -12.68
C SER A 155 -5.54 -7.97 -11.65
N GLU A 156 -5.74 -7.61 -10.40
CA GLU A 156 -5.78 -8.55 -9.28
C GLU A 156 -6.93 -9.55 -9.48
N ASN A 157 -6.61 -10.84 -9.40
CA ASN A 157 -7.61 -11.89 -9.42
C ASN A 157 -8.15 -12.11 -8.01
N MET A 158 -9.45 -11.90 -7.83
CA MET A 158 -10.13 -12.01 -6.52
C MET A 158 -10.04 -13.40 -5.88
N GLU A 159 -9.70 -14.44 -6.65
CA GLU A 159 -9.45 -15.77 -6.08
C GLU A 159 -8.17 -15.83 -5.25
N PHE A 160 -7.17 -14.98 -5.56
CA PHE A 160 -5.86 -14.98 -4.93
C PHE A 160 -5.69 -13.85 -3.91
N TYR A 161 -6.41 -12.74 -4.10
CA TYR A 161 -6.41 -11.59 -3.20
C TYR A 161 -7.65 -11.64 -2.29
N LYS A 162 -7.86 -12.79 -1.64
CA LYS A 162 -8.96 -13.00 -0.69
C LYS A 162 -8.69 -12.26 0.61
N ASN A 163 -9.76 -11.72 1.16
CA ASN A 163 -9.84 -11.25 2.53
C ASN A 163 -10.83 -12.13 3.28
#